data_f173ff9cd8a53ee21ffd3ca2943d2886
#
_entry.id   f173ff9cd8a53ee21ffd3ca2943d2886
#
_cell.length_a   1.000
_cell.length_b   1.000
_cell.length_c   1.000
_cell.angle_alpha   90.00
_cell.angle_beta   90.00
_cell.angle_gamma   90.00
#
_symmetry.space_group_name_H-M   'P 1'
#
loop_
_entity.id
_entity.type
_entity.pdbx_description
1 polymer ?
#
loop_
_entity_poly.entity_id
_entity_poly.type
_entity_poly.pdbx_seq_one_letter_code
_entity_poly.pdbx_strand_id
1 'polypeptide(L)'
;MLIKFCKLILILLLYQSPLYSKSKTLNDFNSGYLSNYFSGIVAYENKDNSKALKFFQSSKPLIKSHNSYLEKYIYSLVLEGKVQQAITEIKQNITKNNSNFFEAHLILALDSLKSKNYKKSKEHLQNSYKFINNDSAALIVAETLIQYLYVFEENKISNIKNKFGNFSFINEVFQ
;
A
#
# COMPACT_ATOMS: atom_id res chain seq x y z
N MET A 1 62.17 -20.88 19.28
CA MET A 1 60.99 -21.41 19.96
C MET A 1 59.72 -20.58 19.59
N LEU A 2 59.78 -19.26 19.61
CA LEU A 2 58.68 -18.34 19.34
C LEU A 2 58.01 -18.54 17.95
N ILE A 3 58.80 -18.72 16.90
CA ILE A 3 58.34 -18.87 15.52
C ILE A 3 57.52 -20.17 15.33
N LYS A 4 57.86 -21.25 16.03
CA LYS A 4 57.11 -22.50 15.98
C LYS A 4 55.76 -22.37 16.72
N PHE A 5 55.74 -21.57 17.78
CA PHE A 5 54.51 -21.28 18.55
C PHE A 5 53.52 -20.39 17.75
N CYS A 6 54.03 -19.36 17.06
CA CYS A 6 53.23 -18.54 16.16
C CYS A 6 52.60 -19.33 14.99
N LYS A 7 53.36 -20.26 14.40
CA LYS A 7 52.80 -21.15 13.35
C LYS A 7 51.68 -22.06 13.87
N LEU A 8 51.83 -22.56 15.09
CA LEU A 8 50.79 -23.41 15.72
C LEU A 8 49.51 -22.64 15.97
N ILE A 9 49.60 -21.38 16.44
CA ILE A 9 48.45 -20.50 16.66
C ILE A 9 47.76 -20.15 15.33
N LEU A 10 48.53 -19.90 14.27
CA LEU A 10 48.00 -19.60 12.94
C LEU A 10 47.18 -20.78 12.36
N ILE A 11 47.70 -22.00 12.57
CA ILE A 11 47.02 -23.24 12.14
C ILE A 11 45.73 -23.44 12.94
N LEU A 12 45.73 -23.19 14.25
CA LEU A 12 44.54 -23.27 15.11
C LEU A 12 43.45 -22.25 14.73
N LEU A 13 43.83 -21.07 14.28
CA LEU A 13 42.89 -20.05 13.77
C LEU A 13 42.25 -20.46 12.43
N LEU A 14 42.95 -21.24 11.60
CA LEU A 14 42.43 -21.73 10.33
C LEU A 14 41.42 -22.90 10.50
N TYR A 15 41.49 -23.60 11.64
CA TYR A 15 40.53 -24.66 11.99
C TYR A 15 39.27 -24.17 12.71
N GLN A 16 39.10 -22.88 12.90
CA GLN A 16 37.82 -22.36 13.32
C GLN A 16 36.84 -22.60 12.16
N SER A 17 36.10 -23.70 12.28
CA SER A 17 34.95 -23.97 11.38
C SER A 17 34.10 -22.71 11.25
N PRO A 18 33.71 -22.33 10.02
CA PRO A 18 32.78 -21.21 9.86
C PRO A 18 31.59 -21.46 10.79
N LEU A 19 31.36 -20.54 11.71
CA LEU A 19 30.14 -20.51 12.49
C LEU A 19 28.98 -20.45 11.49
N TYR A 20 28.49 -21.62 11.11
CA TYR A 20 27.19 -21.72 10.48
C TYR A 20 26.19 -21.20 11.49
N SER A 21 25.93 -19.91 11.44
CA SER A 21 24.75 -19.33 12.01
C SER A 21 23.61 -20.07 11.35
N LYS A 22 23.04 -21.04 12.06
CA LYS A 22 21.78 -21.65 11.73
C LYS A 22 20.75 -20.54 11.86
N SER A 23 20.59 -19.75 10.78
CA SER A 23 19.47 -18.81 10.67
C SER A 23 18.21 -19.65 10.80
N LYS A 24 17.57 -19.54 11.97
CA LYS A 24 16.22 -20.06 12.15
C LYS A 24 15.38 -19.56 10.96
N THR A 25 15.00 -20.52 10.12
CA THR A 25 13.91 -20.43 9.13
C THR A 25 13.84 -19.13 8.31
N LEU A 26 14.80 -18.94 7.41
CA LEU A 26 14.61 -18.11 6.22
C LEU A 26 13.93 -18.90 5.09
N ASN A 27 13.10 -19.89 5.44
CA ASN A 27 12.45 -20.76 4.47
C ASN A 27 11.41 -20.04 3.58
N ASP A 28 11.09 -18.77 3.86
CA ASP A 28 10.18 -17.95 3.03
C ASP A 28 10.87 -16.74 2.37
N PHE A 29 12.17 -16.51 2.59
CA PHE A 29 12.87 -15.40 1.96
C PHE A 29 13.36 -15.79 0.58
N ASN A 30 12.61 -15.40 -0.46
CA ASN A 30 13.07 -15.51 -1.84
C ASN A 30 13.63 -14.16 -2.29
N SER A 31 14.94 -14.08 -2.45
CA SER A 31 15.63 -12.86 -2.92
C SER A 31 15.12 -12.39 -4.29
N GLY A 32 14.62 -13.30 -5.14
CA GLY A 32 14.02 -12.97 -6.43
C GLY A 32 12.74 -12.13 -6.29
N TYR A 33 11.90 -12.41 -5.28
CA TYR A 33 10.72 -11.59 -5.04
C TYR A 33 11.09 -10.18 -4.59
N LEU A 34 12.10 -10.05 -3.72
CA LEU A 34 12.56 -8.76 -3.26
C LEU A 34 13.23 -7.95 -4.39
N SER A 35 14.03 -8.61 -5.21
CA SER A 35 14.62 -7.99 -6.41
C SER A 35 13.56 -7.47 -7.37
N ASN A 36 12.53 -8.28 -7.67
CA ASN A 36 11.40 -7.84 -8.49
C ASN A 36 10.64 -6.67 -7.85
N TYR A 37 10.42 -6.71 -6.54
CA TYR A 37 9.77 -5.61 -5.84
C TYR A 37 10.52 -4.29 -6.01
N PHE A 38 11.83 -4.28 -5.78
CA PHE A 38 12.65 -3.07 -5.97
C PHE A 38 12.71 -2.63 -7.45
N SER A 39 12.78 -3.57 -8.38
CA SER A 39 12.67 -3.27 -9.82
C SER A 39 11.31 -2.63 -10.16
N GLY A 40 10.26 -3.10 -9.51
CA GLY A 40 8.92 -2.51 -9.62
C GLY A 40 8.88 -1.08 -9.11
N ILE A 41 9.49 -0.79 -7.96
CA ILE A 41 9.59 0.58 -7.44
C ILE A 41 10.35 1.48 -8.40
N VAL A 42 11.51 1.05 -8.90
CA VAL A 42 12.29 1.84 -9.87
C VAL A 42 11.49 2.14 -11.14
N ALA A 43 10.79 1.15 -11.68
CA ALA A 43 9.94 1.34 -12.85
C ALA A 43 8.77 2.31 -12.57
N TYR A 44 8.15 2.19 -11.40
CA TYR A 44 7.08 3.08 -10.95
C TYR A 44 7.55 4.54 -10.84
N GLU A 45 8.69 4.80 -10.21
CA GLU A 45 9.26 6.14 -10.10
C GLU A 45 9.62 6.73 -11.47
N ASN A 46 10.04 5.89 -12.41
CA ASN A 46 10.29 6.27 -13.81
C ASN A 46 9.01 6.42 -14.66
N LYS A 47 7.81 6.28 -14.06
CA LYS A 47 6.51 6.37 -14.75
C LYS A 47 6.27 5.26 -15.78
N ASP A 48 7.05 4.18 -15.76
CA ASP A 48 6.83 2.97 -16.56
C ASP A 48 5.86 2.03 -15.82
N ASN A 49 4.58 2.42 -15.80
CA ASN A 49 3.56 1.74 -15.00
C ASN A 49 3.36 0.29 -15.44
N SER A 50 3.41 0.02 -16.74
CA SER A 50 3.25 -1.34 -17.28
C SER A 50 4.36 -2.28 -16.79
N LYS A 51 5.59 -1.81 -16.79
CA LYS A 51 6.74 -2.57 -16.31
C LYS A 51 6.72 -2.69 -14.78
N ALA A 52 6.36 -1.63 -14.07
CA ALA A 52 6.16 -1.66 -12.63
C ALA A 52 5.15 -2.75 -12.24
N LEU A 53 3.99 -2.77 -12.90
CA LEU A 53 2.97 -3.79 -12.64
C LEU A 53 3.47 -5.22 -12.87
N LYS A 54 4.23 -5.48 -13.95
CA LYS A 54 4.83 -6.80 -14.20
C LYS A 54 5.74 -7.25 -13.07
N PHE A 55 6.60 -6.35 -12.59
CA PHE A 55 7.51 -6.63 -11.48
C PHE A 55 6.77 -6.87 -10.17
N PHE A 56 5.75 -6.05 -9.86
CA PHE A 56 4.94 -6.27 -8.67
C PHE A 56 4.16 -7.59 -8.76
N GLN A 57 3.60 -7.95 -9.91
CA GLN A 57 2.95 -9.24 -10.10
C GLN A 57 3.92 -10.42 -9.83
N SER A 58 5.16 -10.31 -10.29
CA SER A 58 6.20 -11.33 -10.05
C SER A 58 6.65 -11.42 -8.59
N SER A 59 6.41 -10.39 -7.79
CA SER A 59 6.73 -10.33 -6.36
C SER A 59 5.50 -10.50 -5.45
N LYS A 60 4.35 -10.92 -5.98
CA LYS A 60 3.09 -11.05 -5.24
C LYS A 60 3.16 -11.84 -3.91
N PRO A 61 3.99 -12.87 -3.74
CA PRO A 61 4.14 -13.53 -2.44
C PRO A 61 4.54 -12.60 -1.29
N LEU A 62 5.18 -11.46 -1.56
CA LEU A 62 5.55 -10.45 -0.55
C LEU A 62 4.36 -9.78 0.14
N ILE A 63 3.15 -9.91 -0.39
CA ILE A 63 1.94 -9.34 0.21
C ILE A 63 1.71 -9.82 1.66
N LYS A 64 2.26 -10.99 2.03
CA LYS A 64 2.12 -11.57 3.37
C LYS A 64 3.20 -11.11 4.35
N SER A 65 4.30 -10.58 3.86
CA SER A 65 5.51 -10.30 4.64
C SER A 65 6.02 -8.87 4.52
N HIS A 66 5.53 -8.10 3.56
CA HIS A 66 5.98 -6.73 3.31
C HIS A 66 4.81 -5.74 3.29
N ASN A 67 4.71 -4.92 4.32
CA ASN A 67 3.55 -4.05 4.55
C ASN A 67 3.26 -3.07 3.39
N SER A 68 4.29 -2.48 2.80
CA SER A 68 4.15 -1.50 1.71
C SER A 68 3.91 -2.14 0.33
N TYR A 69 3.97 -3.48 0.22
CA TYR A 69 3.81 -4.15 -1.07
C TYR A 69 2.43 -3.92 -1.68
N LEU A 70 1.38 -4.15 -0.89
CA LEU A 70 0.00 -4.06 -1.40
C LEU A 70 -0.29 -2.67 -1.95
N GLU A 71 0.11 -1.62 -1.26
CA GLU A 71 -0.08 -0.23 -1.68
C GLU A 71 0.52 0.02 -3.08
N LYS A 72 1.78 -0.30 -3.28
CA LYS A 72 2.47 -0.10 -4.57
C LYS A 72 1.87 -0.94 -5.69
N TYR A 73 1.47 -2.17 -5.37
CA TYR A 73 0.80 -3.05 -6.33
C TYR A 73 -0.56 -2.49 -6.74
N ILE A 74 -1.37 -2.02 -5.78
CA ILE A 74 -2.67 -1.41 -6.06
C ILE A 74 -2.52 -0.15 -6.91
N TYR A 75 -1.56 0.74 -6.59
CA TYR A 75 -1.30 1.92 -7.41
C TYR A 75 -0.97 1.55 -8.86
N SER A 76 -0.11 0.55 -9.06
CA SER A 76 0.24 0.11 -10.41
C SER A 76 -0.95 -0.48 -11.18
N LEU A 77 -1.86 -1.20 -10.49
CA LEU A 77 -3.09 -1.69 -11.10
C LEU A 77 -4.02 -0.55 -11.52
N VAL A 78 -4.19 0.46 -10.67
CA VAL A 78 -5.04 1.62 -10.96
C VAL A 78 -4.47 2.43 -12.13
N LEU A 79 -3.17 2.68 -12.13
CA LEU A 79 -2.49 3.43 -13.21
C LEU A 79 -2.55 2.72 -14.56
N GLU A 80 -2.64 1.39 -14.57
CA GLU A 80 -2.84 0.57 -15.78
C GLU A 80 -4.33 0.34 -16.11
N GLY A 81 -5.24 1.06 -15.46
CA GLY A 81 -6.69 0.97 -15.71
C GLY A 81 -7.33 -0.33 -15.19
N LYS A 82 -6.60 -1.16 -14.44
CA LYS A 82 -7.08 -2.45 -13.90
C LYS A 82 -7.79 -2.29 -12.57
N VAL A 83 -8.70 -1.32 -12.49
CA VAL A 83 -9.38 -0.92 -11.25
C VAL A 83 -10.15 -2.07 -10.60
N GLN A 84 -10.84 -2.90 -11.40
CA GLN A 84 -11.60 -4.03 -10.86
C GLN A 84 -10.69 -5.09 -10.21
N GLN A 85 -9.49 -5.30 -10.77
CA GLN A 85 -8.49 -6.17 -10.17
C GLN A 85 -7.95 -5.55 -8.86
N ALA A 86 -7.69 -4.25 -8.84
CA ALA A 86 -7.29 -3.55 -7.62
C ALA A 86 -8.31 -3.72 -6.50
N ILE A 87 -9.61 -3.53 -6.79
CA ILE A 87 -10.70 -3.74 -5.82
C ILE A 87 -10.68 -5.17 -5.26
N THR A 88 -10.50 -6.17 -6.12
CA THR A 88 -10.45 -7.58 -5.71
C THR A 88 -9.26 -7.85 -4.79
N GLU A 89 -8.07 -7.36 -5.14
CA GLU A 89 -6.87 -7.51 -4.33
C GLU A 89 -7.00 -6.81 -2.96
N ILE A 90 -7.59 -5.61 -2.94
CA ILE A 90 -7.87 -4.90 -1.68
C ILE A 90 -8.81 -5.74 -0.80
N LYS A 91 -9.96 -6.18 -1.34
CA LYS A 91 -10.96 -6.96 -0.58
C LYS A 91 -10.38 -8.24 0.02
N GLN A 92 -9.44 -8.87 -0.67
CA GLN A 92 -8.80 -10.11 -0.20
C GLN A 92 -7.75 -9.88 0.88
N ASN A 93 -7.18 -8.69 0.99
CA ASN A 93 -6.01 -8.44 1.80
C ASN A 93 -6.19 -7.37 2.88
N ILE A 94 -7.22 -6.53 2.79
CA ILE A 94 -7.43 -5.38 3.70
C ILE A 94 -7.63 -5.79 5.17
N THR A 95 -8.08 -7.01 5.44
CA THR A 95 -8.29 -7.52 6.81
C THR A 95 -7.04 -8.19 7.40
N LYS A 96 -5.99 -8.38 6.60
CA LYS A 96 -4.75 -9.04 7.00
C LYS A 96 -3.73 -7.96 7.36
N ASN A 97 -3.40 -7.88 8.64
CA ASN A 97 -2.33 -7.09 9.27
C ASN A 97 -1.61 -6.08 8.36
N ASN A 98 -1.73 -4.80 8.67
CA ASN A 98 -0.96 -3.68 8.08
C ASN A 98 -1.14 -3.42 6.56
N SER A 99 -2.10 -4.05 5.92
CA SER A 99 -2.40 -3.84 4.50
C SER A 99 -3.45 -2.74 4.27
N ASN A 100 -3.69 -1.90 5.27
CA ASN A 100 -4.65 -0.81 5.23
C ASN A 100 -3.94 0.51 4.95
N PHE A 101 -4.43 1.27 3.98
CA PHE A 101 -3.96 2.60 3.63
C PHE A 101 -5.13 3.43 3.11
N PHE A 102 -4.98 4.75 3.07
CA PHE A 102 -6.05 5.69 2.75
C PHE A 102 -6.73 5.36 1.41
N GLU A 103 -5.96 5.18 0.35
CA GLU A 103 -6.48 4.99 -1.01
C GLU A 103 -7.17 3.65 -1.19
N ALA A 104 -6.82 2.62 -0.42
CA ALA A 104 -7.57 1.36 -0.43
C ALA A 104 -9.01 1.58 0.04
N HIS A 105 -9.20 2.31 1.12
CA HIS A 105 -10.53 2.67 1.60
C HIS A 105 -11.26 3.59 0.64
N LEU A 106 -10.58 4.55 0.03
CA LEU A 106 -11.13 5.43 -0.99
C LEU A 106 -11.66 4.65 -2.19
N ILE A 107 -10.88 3.72 -2.73
CA ILE A 107 -11.28 2.85 -3.85
C ILE A 107 -12.51 2.01 -3.48
N LEU A 108 -12.55 1.44 -2.28
CA LEU A 108 -13.71 0.66 -1.81
C LEU A 108 -14.95 1.53 -1.57
N ALA A 109 -14.77 2.77 -1.13
CA ALA A 109 -15.86 3.72 -0.97
C ALA A 109 -16.47 4.06 -2.34
N LEU A 110 -15.65 4.33 -3.35
CA LEU A 110 -16.10 4.62 -4.71
C LEU A 110 -16.76 3.40 -5.37
N ASP A 111 -16.26 2.18 -5.16
CA ASP A 111 -16.90 0.94 -5.62
C ASP A 111 -18.28 0.75 -5.00
N SER A 112 -18.40 1.04 -3.70
CA SER A 112 -19.67 0.99 -2.96
C SER A 112 -20.64 2.09 -3.43
N LEU A 113 -20.15 3.29 -3.68
CA LEU A 113 -20.93 4.40 -4.23
C LEU A 113 -21.47 4.08 -5.62
N LYS A 114 -20.64 3.56 -6.51
CA LYS A 114 -21.05 3.10 -7.85
C LYS A 114 -22.18 2.06 -7.78
N SER A 115 -22.17 1.23 -6.75
CA SER A 115 -23.19 0.20 -6.49
C SER A 115 -24.39 0.76 -5.71
N LYS A 116 -24.47 2.07 -5.48
CA LYS A 116 -25.51 2.76 -4.67
C LYS A 116 -25.60 2.24 -3.23
N ASN A 117 -24.54 1.63 -2.72
CA ASN A 117 -24.45 1.21 -1.32
C ASN A 117 -23.85 2.35 -0.48
N TYR A 118 -24.63 3.38 -0.24
CA TYR A 118 -24.19 4.61 0.44
C TYR A 118 -23.66 4.33 1.85
N LYS A 119 -24.35 3.47 2.60
CA LYS A 119 -23.95 3.08 3.95
C LYS A 119 -22.51 2.50 3.95
N LYS A 120 -22.25 1.55 3.09
CA LYS A 120 -20.92 0.91 3.00
C LYS A 120 -19.85 1.87 2.48
N SER A 121 -20.21 2.74 1.55
CA SER A 121 -19.31 3.80 1.08
C SER A 121 -18.91 4.73 2.22
N LYS A 122 -19.87 5.15 3.06
CA LYS A 122 -19.61 5.98 4.25
C LYS A 122 -18.73 5.28 5.27
N GLU A 123 -18.96 3.98 5.54
CA GLU A 123 -18.11 3.17 6.43
C GLU A 123 -16.66 3.12 5.96
N HIS A 124 -16.43 2.93 4.66
CA HIS A 124 -15.08 2.95 4.10
C HIS A 124 -14.42 4.33 4.22
N LEU A 125 -15.13 5.41 3.92
CA LEU A 125 -14.60 6.77 4.09
C LEU A 125 -14.26 7.05 5.55
N GLN A 126 -15.11 6.68 6.50
CA GLN A 126 -14.82 6.84 7.93
C GLN A 126 -13.59 6.05 8.36
N ASN A 127 -13.39 4.84 7.82
CA ASN A 127 -12.19 4.06 8.10
C ASN A 127 -10.92 4.68 7.49
N SER A 128 -11.04 5.40 6.37
CA SER A 128 -9.89 6.05 5.72
C SER A 128 -9.25 7.13 6.58
N TYR A 129 -10.01 7.80 7.47
CA TYR A 129 -9.48 8.84 8.35
C TYR A 129 -8.33 8.38 9.25
N LYS A 130 -8.29 7.10 9.60
CA LYS A 130 -7.21 6.52 10.42
C LYS A 130 -5.84 6.56 9.72
N PHE A 131 -5.84 6.77 8.42
CA PHE A 131 -4.64 6.75 7.57
C PHE A 131 -4.32 8.13 6.99
N ILE A 132 -5.07 9.16 7.33
CA ILE A 132 -4.79 10.56 6.96
C ILE A 132 -3.81 11.13 7.97
N ASN A 133 -2.51 10.93 7.72
CA ASN A 133 -1.44 11.54 8.51
C ASN A 133 -1.23 12.95 8.00
N ASN A 134 -1.55 14.01 8.61
CA ASN A 134 -1.27 15.41 8.22
C ASN A 134 -1.39 15.73 6.71
N ASP A 135 -1.99 14.84 5.92
CA ASP A 135 -2.22 15.03 4.49
C ASP A 135 -3.53 15.80 4.30
N SER A 136 -3.40 17.10 4.07
CA SER A 136 -4.54 17.97 3.83
C SER A 136 -5.31 17.61 2.55
N ALA A 137 -4.64 17.10 1.52
CA ALA A 137 -5.29 16.71 0.28
C ALA A 137 -6.17 15.47 0.49
N ALA A 138 -5.67 14.46 1.19
CA ALA A 138 -6.44 13.27 1.55
C ALA A 138 -7.68 13.61 2.39
N LEU A 139 -7.52 14.53 3.35
CA LEU A 139 -8.64 15.02 4.16
C LEU A 139 -9.70 15.71 3.31
N ILE A 140 -9.30 16.62 2.41
CA ILE A 140 -10.22 17.33 1.52
C ILE A 140 -10.99 16.33 0.65
N VAL A 141 -10.32 15.32 0.09
CA VAL A 141 -10.96 14.29 -0.74
C VAL A 141 -11.98 13.49 0.06
N ALA A 142 -11.62 13.03 1.27
CA ALA A 142 -12.53 12.25 2.11
C ALA A 142 -13.79 13.06 2.50
N GLU A 143 -13.61 14.30 2.97
CA GLU A 143 -14.70 15.18 3.37
C GLU A 143 -15.60 15.55 2.21
N THR A 144 -15.02 15.83 1.04
CA THR A 144 -15.79 16.12 -0.18
C THR A 144 -16.67 14.94 -0.56
N LEU A 145 -16.12 13.72 -0.54
CA LEU A 145 -16.91 12.52 -0.86
C LEU A 145 -18.01 12.25 0.16
N ILE A 146 -17.81 12.54 1.44
CA ILE A 146 -18.88 12.43 2.44
C ILE A 146 -20.03 13.41 2.14
N GLN A 147 -19.72 14.63 1.70
CA GLN A 147 -20.74 15.58 1.29
C GLN A 147 -21.53 15.10 0.08
N TYR A 148 -20.85 14.59 -0.96
CA TYR A 148 -21.54 14.01 -2.11
C TYR A 148 -22.36 12.79 -1.74
N LEU A 149 -21.89 11.92 -0.84
CA LEU A 149 -22.71 10.81 -0.32
C LEU A 149 -24.01 11.30 0.29
N TYR A 150 -23.95 12.35 1.10
CA TYR A 150 -25.17 12.94 1.68
C TYR A 150 -26.13 13.42 0.61
N VAL A 151 -25.64 14.13 -0.42
CA VAL A 151 -26.46 14.58 -1.55
C VAL A 151 -27.11 13.41 -2.28
N PHE A 152 -26.36 12.34 -2.55
CA PHE A 152 -26.88 11.17 -3.26
C PHE A 152 -27.86 10.33 -2.41
N GLU A 153 -27.71 10.29 -1.10
CA GLU A 153 -28.56 9.53 -0.19
C GLU A 153 -29.85 10.28 0.12
N GLU A 154 -29.76 11.57 0.43
CA GLU A 154 -30.89 12.40 0.90
C GLU A 154 -31.54 13.23 -0.22
N ASN A 155 -30.91 13.30 -1.38
CA ASN A 155 -31.31 14.17 -2.50
C ASN A 155 -31.44 15.64 -2.06
N LYS A 156 -30.58 16.12 -1.19
CA LYS A 156 -30.53 17.47 -0.64
C LYS A 156 -29.09 17.99 -0.61
N ILE A 157 -28.96 19.30 -0.76
CA ILE A 157 -27.66 19.96 -0.64
C ILE A 157 -27.14 19.82 0.80
N SER A 158 -25.86 19.47 0.95
CA SER A 158 -25.23 19.38 2.25
C SER A 158 -25.06 20.77 2.87
N ASN A 159 -25.59 20.95 4.08
CA ASN A 159 -25.37 22.18 4.86
C ASN A 159 -23.98 22.22 5.55
N ILE A 160 -23.17 21.20 5.35
CA ILE A 160 -21.84 21.12 5.96
C ILE A 160 -20.88 21.99 5.14
N LYS A 161 -20.54 23.15 5.69
CA LYS A 161 -19.55 24.07 5.10
C LYS A 161 -18.16 23.67 5.57
N ASN A 162 -17.47 22.90 4.75
CA ASN A 162 -16.04 22.61 5.01
C ASN A 162 -15.19 23.80 4.58
N LYS A 163 -14.28 24.24 5.44
CA LYS A 163 -13.40 25.38 5.17
C LYS A 163 -12.13 24.94 4.41
N PHE A 164 -12.28 24.55 3.15
CA PHE A 164 -11.16 24.12 2.29
C PHE A 164 -10.79 25.18 1.23
N GLY A 165 -10.94 26.47 1.56
CA GLY A 165 -10.64 27.56 0.63
C GLY A 165 -11.42 27.44 -0.68
N ASN A 166 -10.76 27.52 -1.81
CA ASN A 166 -11.38 27.46 -3.14
C ASN A 166 -12.08 26.12 -3.43
N PHE A 167 -11.67 25.01 -2.80
CA PHE A 167 -12.31 23.71 -2.97
C PHE A 167 -13.71 23.69 -2.37
N SER A 168 -13.94 24.41 -1.27
CA SER A 168 -15.30 24.53 -0.69
C SER A 168 -16.27 25.15 -1.66
N PHE A 169 -15.84 26.19 -2.36
CA PHE A 169 -16.67 26.89 -3.35
C PHE A 169 -16.99 25.99 -4.57
N ILE A 170 -15.97 25.30 -5.10
CA ILE A 170 -16.17 24.34 -6.19
C ILE A 170 -17.16 23.25 -5.77
N ASN A 171 -17.01 22.75 -4.56
CA ASN A 171 -17.88 21.69 -4.03
C ASN A 171 -19.35 22.16 -3.87
N GLU A 172 -19.59 23.40 -3.43
CA GLU A 172 -20.93 23.98 -3.38
C GLU A 172 -21.60 24.08 -4.77
N VAL A 173 -20.82 24.37 -5.82
CA VAL A 173 -21.35 24.51 -7.19
C VAL A 173 -21.78 23.15 -7.78
N PHE A 174 -21.13 22.06 -7.38
CA PHE A 174 -21.40 20.72 -7.91
C PHE A 174 -22.36 19.87 -7.05
N GLN A 175 -22.85 20.36 -5.94
CA GLN A 175 -23.91 19.76 -5.13
C GLN A 175 -25.30 20.15 -5.63
#